data_2e7fed0dd279f189d86b1a72eb92d8e1
#
_entry.id   2e7fed0dd279f189d86b1a72eb92d8e1
#
_cell.length_a   1.000
_cell.length_b   1.000
_cell.length_c   1.000
_cell.angle_alpha   90.00
_cell.angle_beta   90.00
_cell.angle_gamma   90.00
#
_symmetry.space_group_name_H-M   'P 1'
#
loop_
_entity.id
_entity.type
_entity.pdbx_description
1 polymer ?
#
loop_
_entity_poly.entity_id
_entity_poly.type
_entity_poly.pdbx_seq_one_letter_code
_entity_poly.pdbx_strand_id
1 'polypeptide(L)'
;MKYDFTSVIERKGKDALAVDILPNMFGMKDKVEVREGLDYIPMWVADMNFPALPKITEAIIERAKHPTYGYFMTRDEYYDGIIKWHEERNHVTGLKKEHIGYENGVLGGVASVLHAVCSSGDNVLVHAPTYIGFTGTLNNNGYHIIHSPLKMDKEGIWRMDFEDM
;
A
#
# COMPACT_ATOMS: atom_id res chain seq x y z
N MET A 1 -20.06 -17.93 -8.46
CA MET A 1 -19.18 -17.58 -9.61
C MET A 1 -17.77 -17.96 -9.24
N LYS A 2 -17.10 -18.70 -10.09
CA LYS A 2 -15.70 -19.09 -9.83
C LYS A 2 -14.82 -17.98 -10.40
N TYR A 3 -14.02 -17.36 -9.57
CA TYR A 3 -13.07 -16.32 -9.98
C TYR A 3 -11.76 -16.96 -10.42
N ASP A 4 -11.06 -16.31 -11.36
CA ASP A 4 -9.75 -16.73 -11.80
C ASP A 4 -8.65 -16.06 -10.96
N PHE A 5 -7.99 -16.84 -10.12
CA PHE A 5 -6.83 -16.45 -9.33
C PHE A 5 -5.57 -17.24 -9.68
N THR A 6 -5.60 -17.93 -10.83
CA THR A 6 -4.51 -18.80 -11.27
C THR A 6 -3.83 -18.32 -12.55
N SER A 7 -4.54 -17.58 -13.39
CA SER A 7 -3.99 -17.01 -14.60
C SER A 7 -3.06 -15.86 -14.28
N VAL A 8 -1.89 -15.87 -14.90
CA VAL A 8 -0.94 -14.75 -14.87
C VAL A 8 -1.19 -13.86 -16.08
N ILE A 9 -1.41 -12.58 -15.83
CA ILE A 9 -1.61 -11.58 -16.89
C ILE A 9 -0.27 -11.02 -17.31
N GLU A 10 -0.02 -10.93 -18.63
CA GLU A 10 1.12 -10.18 -19.17
C GLU A 10 0.95 -8.69 -18.84
N ARG A 11 1.89 -8.16 -18.07
CA ARG A 11 1.84 -6.79 -17.56
C ARG A 11 2.93 -5.89 -18.13
N LYS A 12 3.88 -6.45 -18.86
CA LYS A 12 4.98 -5.69 -19.48
C LYS A 12 4.45 -4.68 -20.49
N GLY A 13 4.88 -3.43 -20.37
CA GLY A 13 4.40 -2.32 -21.22
C GLY A 13 2.93 -1.93 -20.93
N LYS A 14 2.42 -2.21 -19.74
CA LYS A 14 1.07 -1.85 -19.27
C LYS A 14 1.10 -0.96 -18.03
N ASP A 15 2.13 -0.12 -17.92
CA ASP A 15 2.35 0.79 -16.78
C ASP A 15 2.45 0.07 -15.43
N ALA A 16 2.88 -1.19 -15.46
CA ALA A 16 3.03 -2.01 -14.27
C ALA A 16 4.38 -1.73 -13.59
N LEU A 17 4.38 -0.91 -12.56
CA LEU A 17 5.57 -0.52 -11.79
C LEU A 17 6.44 -1.73 -11.42
N ALA A 18 5.81 -2.83 -10.96
CA ALA A 18 6.51 -4.03 -10.53
C ALA A 18 7.37 -4.66 -11.63
N VAL A 19 6.95 -4.53 -12.90
CA VAL A 19 7.57 -5.18 -14.07
C VAL A 19 8.39 -4.20 -14.87
N ASP A 20 7.82 -3.04 -15.21
CA ASP A 20 8.40 -2.13 -16.20
C ASP A 20 9.60 -1.35 -15.67
N ILE A 21 9.68 -1.12 -14.34
CA ILE A 21 10.79 -0.39 -13.71
C ILE A 21 11.91 -1.33 -13.25
N LEU A 22 11.62 -2.62 -13.03
CA LEU A 22 12.57 -3.55 -12.43
C LEU A 22 13.97 -3.51 -13.07
N PRO A 23 14.13 -3.52 -14.41
CA PRO A 23 15.45 -3.48 -15.04
C PRO A 23 16.26 -2.21 -14.77
N ASN A 24 15.60 -1.12 -14.40
CA ASN A 24 16.21 0.20 -14.19
C ASN A 24 16.28 0.63 -12.72
N MET A 25 15.78 -0.20 -11.83
CA MET A 25 15.62 0.17 -10.43
C MET A 25 16.98 0.14 -9.70
N PHE A 26 17.18 1.13 -8.82
CA PHE A 26 18.38 1.25 -7.98
C PHE A 26 19.71 1.24 -8.72
N GLY A 27 19.76 1.71 -9.96
CA GLY A 27 20.99 1.71 -10.75
C GLY A 27 21.46 0.31 -11.18
N MET A 28 20.56 -0.67 -11.20
CA MET A 28 20.85 -2.06 -11.58
C MET A 28 20.78 -2.29 -13.08
N LYS A 29 20.46 -1.28 -13.87
CA LYS A 29 20.25 -1.39 -15.32
C LYS A 29 21.35 -2.19 -16.04
N ASP A 30 22.58 -2.04 -15.61
CA ASP A 30 23.74 -2.69 -16.24
C ASP A 30 24.23 -3.92 -15.45
N LYS A 31 23.50 -4.34 -14.41
CA LYS A 31 23.96 -5.41 -13.49
C LYS A 31 23.05 -6.64 -13.46
N VAL A 32 21.86 -6.55 -14.04
CA VAL A 32 20.89 -7.65 -14.03
C VAL A 32 20.83 -8.27 -15.40
N GLU A 33 21.56 -9.37 -15.59
CA GLU A 33 21.47 -10.21 -16.76
C GLU A 33 20.51 -11.37 -16.50
N VAL A 34 19.51 -11.52 -17.35
CA VAL A 34 18.61 -12.67 -17.31
C VAL A 34 19.15 -13.73 -18.24
N ARG A 35 19.28 -14.96 -17.77
CA ARG A 35 19.70 -16.08 -18.60
C ARG A 35 18.73 -16.30 -19.76
N GLU A 36 19.27 -16.73 -20.91
CA GLU A 36 18.45 -17.05 -22.06
C GLU A 36 17.35 -18.05 -21.73
N GLY A 37 16.12 -17.76 -22.17
CA GLY A 37 14.93 -18.57 -21.89
C GLY A 37 14.28 -18.35 -20.54
N LEU A 38 14.80 -17.44 -19.72
CA LEU A 38 14.18 -17.02 -18.45
C LEU A 38 13.65 -15.58 -18.56
N ASP A 39 12.81 -15.20 -17.61
CA ASP A 39 12.28 -13.84 -17.48
C ASP A 39 12.40 -13.37 -16.03
N TYR A 40 12.20 -12.07 -15.80
CA TYR A 40 12.19 -11.49 -14.47
C TYR A 40 10.93 -11.91 -13.71
N ILE A 41 11.10 -12.29 -12.44
CA ILE A 41 10.00 -12.49 -11.51
C ILE A 41 10.05 -11.39 -10.46
N PRO A 42 9.24 -10.33 -10.60
CA PRO A 42 9.24 -9.23 -9.64
C PRO A 42 8.64 -9.71 -8.30
N MET A 43 9.38 -9.49 -7.21
CA MET A 43 8.97 -9.87 -5.85
C MET A 43 9.12 -8.70 -4.85
N TRP A 44 9.16 -7.47 -5.32
CA TRP A 44 9.51 -6.28 -4.52
C TRP A 44 8.32 -5.34 -4.24
N VAL A 45 7.29 -5.41 -5.06
CA VAL A 45 6.04 -4.66 -4.87
C VAL A 45 4.94 -5.62 -4.48
N ALA A 46 4.15 -5.25 -3.46
CA ALA A 46 2.95 -5.99 -3.06
C ALA A 46 1.83 -5.77 -4.09
N ASP A 47 1.99 -6.37 -5.26
CA ASP A 47 1.12 -6.24 -6.41
C ASP A 47 0.84 -7.62 -7.02
N MET A 48 -0.38 -7.85 -7.47
CA MET A 48 -0.85 -9.16 -7.89
C MET A 48 -0.80 -9.30 -9.41
N ASN A 49 -0.46 -10.51 -9.89
CA ASN A 49 -0.36 -10.81 -11.33
C ASN A 49 -1.60 -11.52 -11.90
N PHE A 50 -2.63 -11.74 -11.11
CA PHE A 50 -3.89 -12.32 -11.59
C PHE A 50 -4.98 -11.26 -11.73
N PRO A 51 -6.04 -11.54 -12.52
CA PRO A 51 -7.11 -10.58 -12.82
C PRO A 51 -7.82 -10.07 -11.56
N ALA A 52 -8.15 -8.79 -11.55
CA ALA A 52 -9.11 -8.25 -10.59
C ALA A 52 -10.49 -8.92 -10.77
N LEU A 53 -11.31 -8.89 -9.73
CA LEU A 53 -12.68 -9.41 -9.80
C LEU A 53 -13.45 -8.70 -10.92
N PRO A 54 -14.17 -9.44 -11.80
CA PRO A 54 -14.91 -8.85 -12.92
C PRO A 54 -15.87 -7.73 -12.49
N LYS A 55 -16.48 -7.85 -11.33
CA LYS A 55 -17.36 -6.83 -10.75
C LYS A 55 -16.71 -5.47 -10.56
N ILE A 56 -15.41 -5.42 -10.27
CA ILE A 56 -14.66 -4.17 -10.13
C ILE A 56 -14.55 -3.51 -11.51
N THR A 57 -14.14 -4.27 -12.52
CA THR A 57 -14.04 -3.77 -13.89
C THR A 57 -15.40 -3.31 -14.44
N GLU A 58 -16.47 -4.08 -14.21
CA GLU A 58 -17.82 -3.71 -14.59
C GLU A 58 -18.26 -2.38 -13.96
N ALA A 59 -18.00 -2.18 -12.67
CA ALA A 59 -18.34 -0.95 -11.97
C ALA A 59 -17.57 0.27 -12.50
N ILE A 60 -16.29 0.10 -12.85
CA ILE A 60 -15.47 1.16 -13.46
C ILE A 60 -16.02 1.53 -14.84
N ILE A 61 -16.33 0.54 -15.69
CA ILE A 61 -16.89 0.76 -17.01
C ILE A 61 -18.23 1.48 -16.90
N GLU A 62 -19.11 1.05 -16.00
CA GLU A 62 -20.41 1.69 -15.80
C GLU A 62 -20.24 3.16 -15.37
N ARG A 63 -19.33 3.45 -14.44
CA ARG A 63 -19.03 4.84 -14.06
C ARG A 63 -18.47 5.66 -15.23
N ALA A 64 -17.60 5.06 -16.05
CA ALA A 64 -16.98 5.75 -17.19
C ALA A 64 -17.97 6.12 -18.31
N LYS A 65 -19.10 5.44 -18.42
CA LYS A 65 -20.18 5.80 -19.38
C LYS A 65 -20.75 7.20 -19.11
N HIS A 66 -20.64 7.71 -17.89
CA HIS A 66 -20.97 9.09 -17.56
C HIS A 66 -19.71 9.96 -17.68
N PRO A 67 -19.51 10.68 -18.77
CA PRO A 67 -18.21 11.27 -19.15
C PRO A 67 -17.92 12.62 -18.45
N THR A 68 -18.31 12.76 -17.20
CA THR A 68 -17.97 13.92 -16.38
C THR A 68 -17.16 13.47 -15.17
N TYR A 69 -15.96 14.03 -15.03
CA TYR A 69 -14.96 13.65 -14.01
C TYR A 69 -14.56 14.83 -13.11
N GLY A 70 -15.49 15.77 -12.92
CA GLY A 70 -15.28 16.94 -12.08
C GLY A 70 -15.34 16.62 -10.59
N TYR A 71 -15.65 17.64 -9.81
CA TYR A 71 -15.78 17.48 -8.36
C TYR A 71 -16.85 16.46 -8.00
N PHE A 72 -16.59 15.66 -6.98
CA PHE A 72 -17.50 14.64 -6.50
C PHE A 72 -17.66 14.71 -4.98
N MET A 73 -18.73 14.16 -4.47
CA MET A 73 -18.93 13.90 -3.05
C MET A 73 -18.88 12.40 -2.80
N THR A 74 -18.24 12.02 -1.70
CA THR A 74 -18.23 10.62 -1.26
C THR A 74 -19.66 10.22 -0.87
N ARG A 75 -20.17 9.14 -1.48
CA ARG A 75 -21.51 8.63 -1.25
C ARG A 75 -21.58 7.76 0.00
N ASP A 76 -22.78 7.59 0.53
CA ASP A 76 -23.00 6.78 1.74
C ASP A 76 -22.59 5.32 1.53
N GLU A 77 -22.75 4.75 0.35
CA GLU A 77 -22.35 3.37 0.03
C GLU A 77 -20.83 3.12 0.24
N TYR A 78 -20.00 4.17 0.14
CA TYR A 78 -18.57 4.08 0.45
C TYR A 78 -18.35 3.82 1.94
N TYR A 79 -19.01 4.60 2.80
CA TYR A 79 -18.91 4.46 4.26
C TYR A 79 -19.55 3.17 4.75
N ASP A 80 -20.72 2.83 4.22
CA ASP A 80 -21.44 1.60 4.55
C ASP A 80 -20.61 0.36 4.20
N GLY A 81 -19.91 0.38 3.04
CA GLY A 81 -19.01 -0.68 2.64
C GLY A 81 -17.85 -0.88 3.61
N ILE A 82 -17.24 0.20 4.10
CA ILE A 82 -16.15 0.17 5.09
C ILE A 82 -16.67 -0.37 6.44
N ILE A 83 -17.78 0.18 6.93
CA ILE A 83 -18.39 -0.22 8.20
C ILE A 83 -18.72 -1.71 8.18
N LYS A 84 -19.41 -2.16 7.13
CA LYS A 84 -19.77 -3.55 6.94
C LYS A 84 -18.55 -4.48 6.87
N TRP A 85 -17.49 -4.08 6.15
CA TRP A 85 -16.27 -4.84 6.08
C TRP A 85 -15.64 -5.04 7.47
N HIS A 86 -15.56 -3.97 8.25
CA HIS A 86 -14.98 -4.05 9.59
C HIS A 86 -15.84 -4.87 10.55
N GLU A 87 -17.17 -4.77 10.45
CA GLU A 87 -18.09 -5.57 11.25
C GLU A 87 -17.97 -7.07 10.92
N GLU A 88 -18.04 -7.44 9.64
CA GLU A 88 -18.05 -8.84 9.20
C GLU A 88 -16.69 -9.54 9.30
N ARG A 89 -15.60 -8.80 9.05
CA ARG A 89 -14.25 -9.37 8.96
C ARG A 89 -13.40 -9.16 10.19
N ASN A 90 -13.56 -8.04 10.86
CA ASN A 90 -12.73 -7.65 12.00
C ASN A 90 -13.51 -7.61 13.31
N HIS A 91 -14.80 -7.92 13.28
CA HIS A 91 -15.69 -7.92 14.46
C HIS A 91 -15.72 -6.58 15.21
N VAL A 92 -15.51 -5.48 14.48
CA VAL A 92 -15.56 -4.12 15.00
C VAL A 92 -17.01 -3.63 14.96
N THR A 93 -17.60 -3.39 16.12
CA THR A 93 -18.97 -2.87 16.25
C THR A 93 -18.98 -1.38 16.61
N GLY A 94 -20.04 -0.68 16.24
CA GLY A 94 -20.23 0.73 16.60
C GLY A 94 -19.44 1.72 15.76
N LEU A 95 -18.79 1.27 14.66
CA LEU A 95 -18.17 2.16 13.68
C LEU A 95 -19.27 2.97 12.96
N LYS A 96 -19.06 4.27 12.81
CA LYS A 96 -19.99 5.19 12.17
C LYS A 96 -19.28 6.00 11.09
N LYS A 97 -20.04 6.61 10.19
CA LYS A 97 -19.55 7.45 9.09
C LYS A 97 -18.61 8.56 9.59
N GLU A 98 -18.94 9.20 10.69
CA GLU A 98 -18.13 10.27 11.30
C GLU A 98 -16.77 9.82 11.85
N HIS A 99 -16.55 8.51 11.99
CA HIS A 99 -15.26 7.94 12.38
C HIS A 99 -14.33 7.67 11.19
N ILE A 100 -14.79 7.93 9.95
CA ILE A 100 -14.08 7.58 8.72
C ILE A 100 -13.72 8.85 7.97
N GLY A 101 -12.41 9.13 7.88
CA GLY A 101 -11.85 10.15 7.02
C GLY A 101 -11.36 9.55 5.70
N TYR A 102 -11.38 10.34 4.64
CA TYR A 102 -10.76 9.97 3.36
C TYR A 102 -9.33 10.50 3.32
N GLU A 103 -8.40 9.62 3.02
CA GLU A 103 -7.02 9.96 2.77
C GLU A 103 -6.51 9.33 1.47
N ASN A 104 -5.50 9.92 0.86
CA ASN A 104 -4.90 9.42 -0.35
C ASN A 104 -3.91 8.29 -0.05
N GLY A 105 -4.44 7.17 0.41
CA GLY A 105 -3.69 6.00 0.84
C GLY A 105 -3.11 6.11 2.26
N VAL A 106 -2.56 5.00 2.75
CA VAL A 106 -2.04 4.90 4.12
C VAL A 106 -0.90 5.90 4.37
N LEU A 107 0.00 6.11 3.40
CA LEU A 107 1.12 7.05 3.55
C LEU A 107 0.63 8.50 3.63
N GLY A 108 -0.42 8.85 2.88
CA GLY A 108 -1.11 10.13 3.04
C GLY A 108 -1.67 10.30 4.45
N GLY A 109 -2.37 9.29 4.97
CA GLY A 109 -2.89 9.28 6.33
C GLY A 109 -1.80 9.44 7.39
N VAL A 110 -0.67 8.76 7.24
CA VAL A 110 0.50 8.93 8.13
C VAL A 110 0.98 10.39 8.13
N ALA A 111 1.15 10.98 6.95
CA ALA A 111 1.57 12.39 6.83
C ALA A 111 0.56 13.33 7.48
N SER A 112 -0.74 13.14 7.24
CA SER A 112 -1.82 13.97 7.81
C SER A 112 -1.83 13.92 9.33
N VAL A 113 -1.70 12.73 9.93
CA VAL A 113 -1.64 12.56 11.39
C VAL A 113 -0.41 13.26 11.95
N LEU A 114 0.76 13.07 11.34
CA LEU A 114 1.99 13.70 11.82
C LEU A 114 1.93 15.23 11.73
N HIS A 115 1.40 15.78 10.65
CA HIS A 115 1.18 17.23 10.54
C HIS A 115 0.22 17.79 11.61
N ALA A 116 -0.71 16.97 12.11
CA ALA A 116 -1.65 17.39 13.15
C ALA A 116 -1.03 17.36 14.57
N VAL A 117 -0.06 16.45 14.82
CA VAL A 117 0.46 16.20 16.18
C VAL A 117 1.94 16.50 16.38
N CYS A 118 2.69 16.72 15.29
CA CYS A 118 4.13 16.98 15.30
C CYS A 118 4.46 18.30 14.58
N SER A 119 5.60 18.87 14.93
CA SER A 119 6.23 19.99 14.23
C SER A 119 7.29 19.50 13.25
N SER A 120 7.61 20.29 12.22
CA SER A 120 8.74 19.99 11.32
C SER A 120 10.04 19.90 12.14
N GLY A 121 10.82 18.85 11.88
CA GLY A 121 12.04 18.54 12.63
C GLY A 121 11.85 17.69 13.87
N ASP A 122 10.61 17.35 14.23
CA ASP A 122 10.37 16.41 15.33
C ASP A 122 10.88 15.01 15.00
N ASN A 123 11.22 14.28 16.06
CA ASN A 123 11.66 12.90 15.96
C ASN A 123 10.46 11.95 15.91
N VAL A 124 10.51 11.00 14.99
CA VAL A 124 9.50 9.93 14.87
C VAL A 124 10.21 8.58 14.98
N LEU A 125 9.81 7.79 15.96
CA LEU A 125 10.36 6.46 16.18
C LEU A 125 9.71 5.47 15.21
N VAL A 126 10.54 4.68 14.56
CA VAL A 126 10.12 3.57 13.69
C VAL A 126 10.96 2.33 13.96
N HIS A 127 10.36 1.16 13.83
CA HIS A 127 11.10 -0.09 13.92
C HIS A 127 12.03 -0.28 12.72
N ALA A 128 13.13 -1.00 12.89
CA ALA A 128 14.03 -1.37 11.81
C ALA A 128 14.30 -2.89 11.82
N PRO A 129 14.15 -3.59 10.67
CA PRO A 129 13.73 -3.05 9.36
C PRO A 129 12.23 -2.67 9.30
N THR A 130 11.91 -1.71 8.43
CA THR A 130 10.53 -1.26 8.20
C THR A 130 10.28 -1.03 6.71
N TYR A 131 9.02 -0.74 6.36
CA TYR A 131 8.64 -0.43 4.99
C TYR A 131 9.23 0.91 4.54
N ILE A 132 9.88 0.91 3.38
CA ILE A 132 10.54 2.09 2.80
C ILE A 132 9.58 3.28 2.58
N GLY A 133 8.29 3.00 2.36
CA GLY A 133 7.27 4.04 2.23
C GLY A 133 7.11 4.88 3.50
N PHE A 134 7.24 4.28 4.69
CA PHE A 134 7.17 5.03 5.94
C PHE A 134 8.36 5.96 6.10
N THR A 135 9.58 5.45 5.94
CA THR A 135 10.80 6.27 6.06
C THR A 135 10.85 7.35 5.00
N GLY A 136 10.44 7.05 3.76
CA GLY A 136 10.31 8.04 2.69
C GLY A 136 9.29 9.14 3.03
N THR A 137 8.13 8.78 3.57
CA THR A 137 7.10 9.74 3.98
C THR A 137 7.64 10.68 5.08
N LEU A 138 8.30 10.14 6.09
CA LEU A 138 8.87 10.93 7.19
C LEU A 138 9.92 11.92 6.67
N ASN A 139 10.90 11.44 5.91
CA ASN A 139 11.96 12.28 5.36
C ASN A 139 11.43 13.38 4.44
N ASN A 140 10.48 13.04 3.56
CA ASN A 140 9.90 14.01 2.60
C ASN A 140 9.05 15.09 3.28
N ASN A 141 8.58 14.84 4.51
CA ASN A 141 7.81 15.80 5.31
C ASN A 141 8.65 16.47 6.40
N GLY A 142 9.98 16.28 6.40
CA GLY A 142 10.91 17.00 7.26
C GLY A 142 10.97 16.50 8.69
N TYR A 143 10.62 15.25 8.95
CA TYR A 143 10.76 14.59 10.25
C TYR A 143 12.09 13.84 10.35
N HIS A 144 12.63 13.74 11.55
CA HIS A 144 13.79 12.93 11.86
C HIS A 144 13.38 11.52 12.29
N ILE A 145 14.08 10.52 11.79
CA ILE A 145 13.77 9.12 12.09
C ILE A 145 14.69 8.64 13.21
N ILE A 146 14.06 8.11 14.27
CA ILE A 146 14.75 7.31 15.29
C ILE A 146 14.42 5.85 15.02
N HIS A 147 15.44 5.03 14.82
CA HIS A 147 15.27 3.60 14.60
C HIS A 147 15.31 2.82 15.91
N SER A 148 14.28 2.01 16.16
CA SER A 148 14.29 0.95 17.17
C SER A 148 14.41 -0.40 16.47
N PRO A 149 15.57 -1.09 16.57
CA PRO A 149 15.78 -2.37 15.92
C PRO A 149 14.84 -3.44 16.47
N LEU A 150 14.25 -4.24 15.57
CA LEU A 150 13.53 -5.43 15.98
C LEU A 150 14.50 -6.49 16.51
N LYS A 151 14.08 -7.25 17.50
CA LYS A 151 14.81 -8.41 18.02
C LYS A 151 14.19 -9.72 17.51
N MET A 152 15.04 -10.68 17.18
CA MET A 152 14.60 -12.03 16.85
C MET A 152 14.48 -12.83 18.15
N ASP A 153 13.30 -13.41 18.38
CA ASP A 153 13.10 -14.32 19.52
C ASP A 153 13.70 -15.72 19.28
N LYS A 154 13.59 -16.57 20.27
CA LYS A 154 14.14 -17.94 20.21
C LYS A 154 13.46 -18.84 19.18
N GLU A 155 12.28 -18.43 18.72
CA GLU A 155 11.47 -19.14 17.73
C GLU A 155 11.75 -18.61 16.30
N GLY A 156 12.66 -17.64 16.15
CA GLY A 156 12.99 -17.01 14.88
C GLY A 156 11.98 -15.96 14.43
N ILE A 157 11.18 -15.43 15.34
CA ILE A 157 10.16 -14.42 15.03
C ILE A 157 10.66 -13.05 15.44
N TRP A 158 10.51 -12.07 14.54
CA TRP A 158 10.84 -10.69 14.81
C TRP A 158 9.83 -10.06 15.79
N ARG A 159 10.32 -9.41 16.83
CA ARG A 159 9.54 -8.75 17.88
C ARG A 159 9.98 -7.31 18.07
N MET A 160 9.05 -6.47 18.52
CA MET A 160 9.37 -5.12 18.98
C MET A 160 10.21 -5.20 20.26
N ASP A 161 11.23 -4.37 20.34
CA ASP A 161 12.05 -4.21 21.53
C ASP A 161 11.55 -3.04 22.38
N PHE A 162 10.62 -3.32 23.28
CA PHE A 162 10.02 -2.28 24.13
C PHE A 162 11.00 -1.70 25.18
N GLU A 163 12.16 -2.35 25.41
CA GLU A 163 13.19 -1.81 26.28
C GLU A 163 14.08 -0.80 25.54
N ASP A 164 14.25 -0.97 24.22
CA ASP A 164 14.98 -0.04 23.36
C ASP A 164 14.15 1.20 23.01
N MET A 165 12.85 1.09 22.96
CA MET A 165 11.91 2.18 22.64
C MET A 165 11.81 3.20 23.76
#